data_97d3a010a5e70088ed41067c0cee6556
#
_entry.id   97d3a010a5e70088ed41067c0cee6556
#
_cell.length_a   1.000
_cell.length_b   1.000
_cell.length_c   1.000
_cell.angle_alpha   90.00
_cell.angle_beta   90.00
_cell.angle_gamma   90.00
#
_symmetry.space_group_name_H-M   'P 1'
#
loop_
_entity.id
_entity.type
_entity.pdbx_description
1 polymer ?
#
loop_
_entity_poly.entity_id
_entity_poly.type
_entity_poly.pdbx_seq_one_letter_code
_entity_poly.pdbx_strand_id
1 'polypeptide(L)'
;MNLGTIAHLQYYFARTGLLDTATGRVAKGRKPGSRTASGNEPLSPGLDADFSSLSLASPDGMSEHNFGEGFVESPLDETASMAWEDPEPMMLPPTVSTYKNNPVYVPPPPDMTVLRRELRESLAESTKHLDELEKGFSDVQPDGKTAKNGGEEASGWHEVQGINLLDVTTLAIRAAKNYYTAHEEPQRLYAIKPERTIRKELYDTLEVLKRLAIRNFGNGVQPYEVTQLRQWVVDISTLLDTEEEKERVEQEERENWSWREGDWTGKERERELLFLKSFDTSLDALPEWTSAADAKLPTPFLAELQNGLRLVHLHNTLVRRSKRHFEEIKTYHTDTAKPYRCADNLRYWVKAAELRWDIKLDVDVMGVVHGEDPEAWKKFDAAILQWSQGVREEITSEWQKQKNQTRTPTLQIDPNYEAL
;
A
#
# COMPACT_ATOMS: atom_id res chain seq x y z
N MET A 1 -13.69 33.18 6.18
CA MET A 1 -12.51 32.32 6.46
C MET A 1 -12.60 30.91 5.87
N ASN A 2 -13.80 30.38 5.57
CA ASN A 2 -14.00 28.96 5.25
C ASN A 2 -13.63 28.53 3.82
N LEU A 3 -13.75 29.39 2.83
CA LEU A 3 -13.32 29.12 1.44
C LEU A 3 -11.81 28.88 1.33
N GLY A 4 -11.01 29.57 2.15
CA GLY A 4 -9.56 29.38 2.21
C GLY A 4 -9.16 27.99 2.71
N THR A 5 -9.90 27.45 3.68
CA THR A 5 -9.61 26.10 4.24
C THR A 5 -9.90 24.98 3.23
N ILE A 6 -11.00 25.10 2.49
CA ILE A 6 -11.37 24.10 1.46
C ILE A 6 -10.44 24.20 0.25
N ALA A 7 -10.11 25.41 -0.21
CA ALA A 7 -9.14 25.60 -1.29
C ALA A 7 -7.75 25.06 -0.89
N HIS A 8 -7.35 25.25 0.36
CA HIS A 8 -6.10 24.69 0.89
C HIS A 8 -6.14 23.18 0.96
N LEU A 9 -7.27 22.57 1.38
CA LEU A 9 -7.45 21.13 1.36
C LEU A 9 -7.41 20.57 -0.07
N GLN A 10 -8.10 21.18 -1.02
CA GLN A 10 -8.05 20.77 -2.42
C GLN A 10 -6.64 20.86 -3.00
N TYR A 11 -5.92 21.98 -2.72
CA TYR A 11 -4.53 22.13 -3.12
C TYR A 11 -3.63 21.07 -2.48
N TYR A 12 -3.84 20.79 -1.20
CA TYR A 12 -3.09 19.77 -0.46
C TYR A 12 -3.36 18.38 -1.00
N PHE A 13 -4.60 18.03 -1.29
CA PHE A 13 -4.95 16.73 -1.87
C PHE A 13 -4.49 16.58 -3.32
N ALA A 14 -4.54 17.65 -4.12
CA ALA A 14 -3.96 17.64 -5.47
C ALA A 14 -2.44 17.41 -5.43
N ARG A 15 -1.75 18.07 -4.50
CA ARG A 15 -0.29 17.93 -4.34
C ARG A 15 0.13 16.54 -3.84
N THR A 16 -0.71 15.88 -3.07
CA THR A 16 -0.45 14.53 -2.55
C THR A 16 -0.91 13.40 -3.47
N GLY A 17 -1.35 13.73 -4.70
CA GLY A 17 -1.81 12.75 -5.68
C GLY A 17 -3.15 12.08 -5.35
N LEU A 18 -3.80 12.45 -4.22
CA LEU A 18 -5.09 11.90 -3.85
C LEU A 18 -6.25 12.38 -4.76
N LEU A 19 -6.05 13.48 -5.48
CA LEU A 19 -7.00 14.07 -6.43
C LEU A 19 -6.38 14.11 -7.84
N ASP A 20 -5.87 13.00 -8.34
CA ASP A 20 -5.53 12.88 -9.75
C ASP A 20 -6.81 12.88 -10.58
N THR A 21 -7.30 14.07 -10.86
CA THR A 21 -8.41 14.24 -11.79
C THR A 21 -7.87 14.51 -13.18
N ALA A 22 -8.39 13.78 -14.15
CA ALA A 22 -8.19 14.04 -15.58
C ALA A 22 -8.60 15.47 -16.01
N THR A 23 -9.15 16.28 -15.12
CA THR A 23 -9.62 17.66 -15.33
C THR A 23 -8.62 18.73 -14.89
N GLY A 24 -7.48 18.37 -14.24
CA GLY A 24 -6.45 19.33 -13.78
C GLY A 24 -5.42 19.74 -14.83
N ARG A 25 -5.57 19.38 -16.09
CA ARG A 25 -4.75 19.96 -17.17
C ARG A 25 -5.24 21.36 -17.47
N VAL A 26 -4.68 22.34 -16.76
CA VAL A 26 -4.66 23.72 -17.24
C VAL A 26 -4.03 23.71 -18.62
N ALA A 27 -4.83 24.05 -19.64
CA ALA A 27 -4.39 24.15 -21.02
C ALA A 27 -3.23 25.15 -21.12
N LYS A 28 -2.02 24.65 -21.20
CA LYS A 28 -0.85 25.46 -21.60
C LYS A 28 -1.10 25.92 -23.02
N GLY A 29 -1.19 27.21 -23.21
CA GLY A 29 -1.53 27.92 -24.46
C GLY A 29 -0.80 27.33 -25.65
N ARG A 30 -1.59 26.94 -26.63
CA ARG A 30 -1.16 26.41 -27.92
C ARG A 30 -0.71 27.57 -28.79
N LYS A 31 0.58 27.63 -29.13
CA LYS A 31 1.03 28.45 -30.25
C LYS A 31 0.54 27.86 -31.57
N PRO A 32 0.04 28.65 -32.51
CA PRO A 32 -0.43 28.16 -33.79
C PRO A 32 0.73 27.98 -34.78
N GLY A 33 0.81 26.87 -35.43
CA GLY A 33 1.71 26.72 -36.59
C GLY A 33 2.01 25.31 -37.01
N SER A 34 1.43 24.95 -38.13
CA SER A 34 1.84 23.99 -39.16
C SER A 34 1.14 22.64 -39.21
N ARG A 35 0.37 22.52 -40.32
CA ARG A 35 -0.27 21.32 -40.85
C ARG A 35 0.78 20.36 -41.44
N THR A 36 0.61 19.07 -41.24
CA THR A 36 0.61 18.08 -42.35
C THR A 36 -0.07 16.79 -41.89
N ALA A 37 -0.82 16.22 -42.81
CA ALA A 37 -1.68 15.07 -42.65
C ALA A 37 -0.91 13.76 -42.86
N SER A 38 -1.35 12.67 -42.24
CA SER A 38 -1.63 11.36 -42.85
C SER A 38 -1.53 10.21 -41.84
N GLY A 39 -2.59 9.40 -41.79
CA GLY A 39 -2.50 7.92 -41.77
C GLY A 39 -2.68 7.19 -40.45
N ASN A 40 -3.88 6.71 -40.22
CA ASN A 40 -4.32 5.37 -39.75
C ASN A 40 -3.69 4.68 -38.52
N GLU A 41 -4.59 4.49 -37.60
CA GLU A 41 -5.07 3.29 -36.86
C GLU A 41 -4.44 2.94 -35.50
N PRO A 42 -5.21 2.24 -34.62
CA PRO A 42 -5.16 2.50 -33.20
C PRO A 42 -4.46 1.37 -32.44
N LEU A 43 -3.60 1.70 -31.53
CA LEU A 43 -3.07 0.77 -30.54
C LEU A 43 -3.32 1.31 -29.13
N SER A 44 -3.92 0.47 -28.34
CA SER A 44 -4.27 0.66 -26.94
C SER A 44 -3.11 1.14 -26.08
N PRO A 45 -3.29 2.09 -25.16
CA PRO A 45 -2.26 2.45 -24.21
C PRO A 45 -2.28 1.51 -23.01
N GLY A 46 -1.19 0.78 -22.82
CA GLY A 46 -0.84 0.15 -21.57
C GLY A 46 -0.58 1.23 -20.52
N LEU A 47 -1.27 1.15 -19.40
CA LEU A 47 -1.08 1.99 -18.23
C LEU A 47 -0.08 1.29 -17.29
N ASP A 48 1.20 1.51 -17.53
CA ASP A 48 2.22 1.35 -16.50
C ASP A 48 2.37 2.68 -15.78
N ALA A 49 1.70 2.81 -14.64
CA ALA A 49 1.90 3.89 -13.70
C ALA A 49 2.84 3.40 -12.58
N ASP A 50 4.09 3.73 -12.72
CA ASP A 50 5.16 3.55 -11.76
C ASP A 50 4.85 4.34 -10.47
N PHE A 51 4.47 3.62 -9.40
CA PHE A 51 4.08 4.19 -8.11
C PHE A 51 5.29 4.33 -7.14
N SER A 52 6.52 4.26 -7.66
CA SER A 52 7.74 4.14 -6.85
C SER A 52 8.35 5.44 -6.36
N SER A 53 7.74 6.62 -6.57
CA SER A 53 8.37 7.90 -6.19
C SER A 53 7.52 8.82 -5.33
N LEU A 54 6.96 8.32 -4.22
CA LEU A 54 6.47 9.17 -3.15
C LEU A 54 7.52 9.30 -2.05
N SER A 55 8.58 10.04 -2.35
CA SER A 55 9.50 10.55 -1.35
C SER A 55 8.81 11.66 -0.55
N LEU A 56 8.56 11.41 0.72
CA LEU A 56 8.12 12.39 1.70
C LEU A 56 9.24 13.41 1.93
N ALA A 57 9.12 14.59 1.32
CA ALA A 57 9.90 15.74 1.72
C ALA A 57 9.08 16.59 2.70
N SER A 58 9.58 16.71 3.93
CA SER A 58 9.08 17.61 4.96
C SER A 58 9.21 19.08 4.54
N PRO A 59 8.28 19.95 4.96
CA PRO A 59 8.37 21.36 4.69
C PRO A 59 9.14 22.05 5.82
N ASP A 60 10.36 22.49 5.55
CA ASP A 60 10.96 23.58 6.33
C ASP A 60 11.92 24.40 5.47
N GLY A 61 11.76 25.72 5.55
CA GLY A 61 12.81 26.65 5.20
C GLY A 61 12.61 27.42 3.89
N MET A 62 11.90 28.53 3.99
CA MET A 62 12.00 29.68 3.10
C MET A 62 13.46 30.03 2.80
N SER A 63 13.82 30.14 1.54
CA SER A 63 14.68 31.25 1.05
C SER A 63 14.57 31.35 -0.46
N GLU A 64 13.89 32.36 -0.92
CA GLU A 64 14.00 32.88 -2.28
C GLU A 64 15.37 33.48 -2.47
N HIS A 65 16.19 32.92 -3.32
CA HIS A 65 17.25 33.69 -4.00
C HIS A 65 17.18 33.44 -5.50
N ASN A 66 16.67 34.47 -6.13
CA ASN A 66 16.75 34.77 -7.53
C ASN A 66 18.22 34.86 -7.96
N PHE A 67 18.67 34.01 -8.88
CA PHE A 67 19.91 34.23 -9.61
C PHE A 67 19.60 34.38 -11.08
N GLY A 68 19.65 35.68 -11.46
CA GLY A 68 19.65 36.11 -12.86
C GLY A 68 20.92 35.64 -13.59
N GLU A 69 20.70 35.28 -14.82
CA GLU A 69 21.76 35.08 -15.79
C GLU A 69 22.56 36.35 -16.01
N GLY A 70 23.86 36.28 -15.78
CA GLY A 70 24.82 37.28 -16.18
C GLY A 70 26.07 36.60 -16.67
N PHE A 71 26.14 36.38 -17.98
CA PHE A 71 27.39 36.10 -18.66
C PHE A 71 28.25 37.34 -18.61
N VAL A 72 29.40 37.26 -17.94
CA VAL A 72 30.43 38.31 -18.02
C VAL A 72 31.59 37.69 -18.80
N GLU A 73 31.76 38.18 -20.04
CA GLU A 73 32.99 37.95 -20.82
C GLU A 73 34.15 38.73 -20.15
N SER A 74 35.24 37.98 -19.89
CA SER A 74 36.49 38.58 -19.46
C SER A 74 37.28 39.08 -20.68
N PRO A 75 37.82 40.28 -20.71
CA PRO A 75 38.66 40.79 -21.79
C PRO A 75 40.06 40.14 -21.70
N LEU A 76 40.51 39.66 -22.83
CA LEU A 76 41.89 39.29 -23.09
C LEU A 76 42.78 40.53 -22.99
N ASP A 77 43.72 40.54 -22.09
CA ASP A 77 44.84 41.52 -22.14
C ASP A 77 46.13 40.74 -22.41
N GLU A 78 46.66 40.98 -23.61
CA GLU A 78 47.98 40.58 -24.00
C GLU A 78 48.97 41.58 -23.40
N THR A 79 49.82 41.13 -22.50
CA THR A 79 51.24 41.51 -22.42
C THR A 79 51.84 41.00 -21.10
N ALA A 80 52.77 40.10 -21.16
CA ALA A 80 54.10 40.16 -20.51
C ALA A 80 54.71 38.74 -20.42
N SER A 81 55.60 38.51 -21.33
CA SER A 81 56.62 37.45 -21.23
C SER A 81 57.57 37.79 -20.06
N MET A 82 57.47 37.00 -18.99
CA MET A 82 58.49 36.91 -17.95
C MET A 82 58.70 35.47 -17.57
N ALA A 83 59.95 35.09 -17.44
CA ALA A 83 60.47 33.73 -17.15
C ALA A 83 59.76 33.07 -15.96
N TRP A 84 59.26 31.88 -16.21
CA TRP A 84 58.69 31.05 -15.18
C TRP A 84 59.79 30.12 -14.59
N GLU A 85 60.24 30.44 -13.38
CA GLU A 85 60.81 29.41 -12.51
C GLU A 85 59.63 28.51 -12.08
N ASP A 86 59.78 27.17 -12.28
CA ASP A 86 58.79 26.20 -11.89
C ASP A 86 58.50 26.29 -10.38
N PRO A 87 57.29 26.69 -9.97
CA PRO A 87 56.92 26.54 -8.59
C PRO A 87 56.57 25.08 -8.32
N GLU A 88 57.16 24.51 -7.28
CA GLU A 88 56.79 23.21 -6.75
C GLU A 88 55.26 23.01 -6.74
N PRO A 89 54.76 21.81 -7.13
CA PRO A 89 53.31 21.57 -7.17
C PRO A 89 52.76 21.71 -5.75
N MET A 90 52.18 22.88 -5.44
CA MET A 90 51.38 23.04 -4.23
C MET A 90 50.18 22.12 -4.33
N MET A 91 50.30 20.93 -3.70
CA MET A 91 49.15 20.08 -3.49
C MET A 91 48.11 20.84 -2.72
N LEU A 92 46.95 21.05 -3.36
CA LEU A 92 45.80 21.58 -2.68
C LEU A 92 45.52 20.72 -1.42
N PRO A 93 45.23 21.35 -0.27
CA PRO A 93 44.90 20.58 0.93
C PRO A 93 43.72 19.65 0.61
N PRO A 94 43.71 18.43 1.14
CA PRO A 94 42.62 17.49 0.87
C PRO A 94 41.32 18.17 1.25
N THR A 95 40.39 18.26 0.27
CA THR A 95 39.04 18.77 0.50
C THR A 95 38.33 17.85 1.47
N VAL A 96 38.34 18.20 2.74
CA VAL A 96 37.53 17.53 3.76
C VAL A 96 36.08 17.90 3.45
N SER A 97 35.28 16.90 3.09
CA SER A 97 33.84 17.09 2.90
C SER A 97 33.26 17.70 4.18
N THR A 98 32.79 18.94 4.09
CA THR A 98 32.07 19.62 5.15
C THR A 98 30.64 19.12 5.32
N TYR A 99 30.20 18.21 4.48
CA TYR A 99 28.93 17.52 4.64
C TYR A 99 29.03 16.57 5.84
N LYS A 100 28.60 17.05 6.98
CA LYS A 100 28.26 16.16 8.10
C LYS A 100 26.99 15.42 7.65
N ASN A 101 27.11 14.12 7.39
CA ASN A 101 25.94 13.24 7.27
C ASN A 101 25.27 13.18 8.67
N ASN A 102 24.50 14.19 8.99
CA ASN A 102 23.58 14.08 10.12
C ASN A 102 22.59 12.96 9.74
N PRO A 103 22.48 11.90 10.53
CA PRO A 103 21.48 10.88 10.26
C PRO A 103 20.12 11.58 10.21
N VAL A 104 19.46 11.50 9.04
CA VAL A 104 18.11 12.02 8.89
C VAL A 104 17.25 11.22 9.86
N TYR A 105 16.66 11.90 10.84
CA TYR A 105 15.69 11.26 11.73
C TYR A 105 14.48 10.85 10.90
N VAL A 106 14.33 9.55 10.69
CA VAL A 106 13.14 8.96 10.09
C VAL A 106 12.19 8.66 11.25
N PRO A 107 11.06 9.36 11.39
CA PRO A 107 10.10 9.05 12.43
C PRO A 107 9.63 7.60 12.29
N PRO A 108 9.37 6.89 13.40
CA PRO A 108 8.83 5.54 13.34
C PRO A 108 7.51 5.55 12.58
N PRO A 109 7.19 4.46 11.84
CA PRO A 109 5.92 4.37 11.14
C PRO A 109 4.78 4.52 12.15
N PRO A 110 3.70 5.23 11.79
CA PRO A 110 2.56 5.43 12.67
C PRO A 110 1.89 4.08 12.98
N ASP A 111 1.43 3.92 14.22
CA ASP A 111 0.71 2.72 14.65
C ASP A 111 -0.66 2.64 13.96
N MET A 112 -0.91 1.58 13.19
CA MET A 112 -2.16 1.36 12.47
C MET A 112 -3.37 1.22 13.40
N THR A 113 -3.18 0.72 14.61
CA THR A 113 -4.27 0.60 15.61
C THR A 113 -4.73 1.97 16.09
N VAL A 114 -3.79 2.90 16.26
CA VAL A 114 -4.08 4.29 16.63
C VAL A 114 -4.80 4.99 15.49
N LEU A 115 -4.29 4.89 14.24
CA LEU A 115 -4.90 5.51 13.08
C LEU A 115 -6.32 5.00 12.82
N ARG A 116 -6.55 3.69 12.96
CA ARG A 116 -7.87 3.07 12.82
C ARG A 116 -8.83 3.60 13.89
N ARG A 117 -8.38 3.74 15.15
CA ARG A 117 -9.17 4.30 16.23
C ARG A 117 -9.51 5.77 15.97
N GLU A 118 -8.53 6.60 15.64
CA GLU A 118 -8.76 8.02 15.31
C GLU A 118 -9.75 8.18 14.15
N LEU A 119 -9.65 7.33 13.14
CA LEU A 119 -10.60 7.33 12.02
C LEU A 119 -12.00 6.95 12.51
N ARG A 120 -12.16 5.89 13.30
CA ARG A 120 -13.46 5.49 13.85
C ARG A 120 -14.07 6.57 14.74
N GLU A 121 -13.29 7.22 15.58
CA GLU A 121 -13.74 8.32 16.44
C GLU A 121 -14.24 9.50 15.60
N SER A 122 -13.48 9.91 14.58
CA SER A 122 -13.88 11.01 13.69
C SER A 122 -15.11 10.69 12.83
N LEU A 123 -15.27 9.43 12.39
CA LEU A 123 -16.49 8.98 11.69
C LEU A 123 -17.71 8.96 12.63
N ALA A 124 -17.54 8.52 13.87
CA ALA A 124 -18.62 8.51 14.87
C ALA A 124 -19.08 9.94 15.20
N GLU A 125 -18.14 10.88 15.34
CA GLU A 125 -18.46 12.29 15.54
C GLU A 125 -19.19 12.88 14.32
N SER A 126 -18.74 12.57 13.11
CA SER A 126 -19.42 12.96 11.87
C SER A 126 -20.84 12.41 11.81
N THR A 127 -21.05 11.14 12.19
CA THR A 127 -22.38 10.52 12.24
C THR A 127 -23.29 11.25 13.22
N LYS A 128 -22.78 11.56 14.41
CA LYS A 128 -23.54 12.28 15.44
C LYS A 128 -24.03 13.64 14.94
N HIS A 129 -23.15 14.43 14.31
CA HIS A 129 -23.54 15.72 13.75
C HIS A 129 -24.54 15.59 12.60
N LEU A 130 -24.41 14.56 11.74
CA LEU A 130 -25.38 14.28 10.69
C LEU A 130 -26.76 13.89 11.27
N ASP A 131 -26.80 13.12 12.36
CA ASP A 131 -28.03 12.75 13.06
C ASP A 131 -28.72 13.96 13.73
N GLU A 132 -27.93 14.88 14.28
CA GLU A 132 -28.45 16.15 14.84
C GLU A 132 -29.09 17.02 13.76
N LEU A 133 -28.47 17.11 12.58
CA LEU A 133 -29.02 17.83 11.42
C LEU A 133 -30.32 17.19 10.93
N GLU A 134 -30.41 15.86 10.82
CA GLU A 134 -31.62 15.17 10.37
C GLU A 134 -32.78 15.33 11.36
N LYS A 135 -32.50 15.32 12.65
CA LYS A 135 -33.52 15.61 13.68
C LYS A 135 -34.05 17.04 13.51
N GLY A 136 -33.18 18.01 13.28
CA GLY A 136 -33.56 19.39 12.98
C GLY A 136 -34.48 19.53 11.75
N PHE A 137 -34.30 18.68 10.71
CA PHE A 137 -35.19 18.63 9.55
C PHE A 137 -36.58 18.05 9.90
N SER A 138 -36.64 17.09 10.84
CA SER A 138 -37.89 16.42 11.21
C SER A 138 -38.76 17.29 12.14
N ASP A 139 -38.17 18.18 12.93
CA ASP A 139 -38.87 19.05 13.87
C ASP A 139 -39.47 20.29 13.19
N VAL A 140 -39.11 20.61 11.95
CA VAL A 140 -39.73 21.64 11.14
C VAL A 140 -40.99 21.07 10.51
N GLN A 141 -42.13 21.07 11.29
CA GLN A 141 -43.44 20.69 10.77
C GLN A 141 -43.93 21.65 9.69
N PRO A 142 -44.74 21.18 8.71
CA PRO A 142 -45.23 21.98 7.58
C PRO A 142 -46.34 22.97 7.93
N ASP A 143 -46.56 23.28 9.21
CA ASP A 143 -47.56 24.29 9.59
C ASP A 143 -46.99 25.69 9.39
N GLY A 144 -47.37 26.27 8.25
CA GLY A 144 -46.99 27.56 7.73
C GLY A 144 -47.33 28.79 8.60
N LYS A 145 -47.03 28.77 9.86
CA LYS A 145 -47.23 29.91 10.80
C LYS A 145 -46.09 30.00 11.83
N THR A 146 -44.87 30.23 11.37
CA THR A 146 -43.84 30.72 12.30
C THR A 146 -42.96 31.76 11.65
N ALA A 147 -43.03 32.91 12.27
CA ALA A 147 -42.00 33.94 12.41
C ALA A 147 -41.56 34.75 11.18
N LYS A 148 -42.24 35.84 10.98
CA LYS A 148 -41.76 36.99 10.22
C LYS A 148 -40.63 37.77 10.91
N ASN A 149 -40.03 37.28 12.00
CA ASN A 149 -39.02 38.03 12.78
C ASN A 149 -37.70 37.27 13.02
N GLY A 150 -37.31 36.25 12.23
CA GLY A 150 -36.13 35.43 12.51
C GLY A 150 -35.09 35.35 11.39
N GLY A 151 -35.08 36.26 10.44
CA GLY A 151 -34.23 36.13 9.25
C GLY A 151 -32.74 36.11 9.55
N GLU A 152 -32.25 36.93 10.47
CA GLU A 152 -30.81 37.01 10.78
C GLU A 152 -30.38 35.97 11.80
N GLU A 153 -31.21 35.65 12.82
CA GLU A 153 -30.92 34.62 13.84
C GLU A 153 -30.96 33.22 13.23
N ALA A 154 -31.90 32.93 12.33
CA ALA A 154 -31.97 31.66 11.63
C ALA A 154 -30.78 31.48 10.67
N SER A 155 -30.33 32.54 10.00
CA SER A 155 -29.13 32.53 9.14
C SER A 155 -27.87 32.22 9.93
N GLY A 156 -27.69 32.84 11.09
CA GLY A 156 -26.54 32.59 11.98
C GLY A 156 -26.50 31.17 12.53
N TRP A 157 -27.65 30.59 12.86
CA TRP A 157 -27.74 29.21 13.31
C TRP A 157 -27.32 28.22 12.20
N HIS A 158 -27.82 28.40 11.01
CA HIS A 158 -27.44 27.58 9.83
C HIS A 158 -25.97 27.67 9.49
N GLU A 159 -25.36 28.85 9.64
CA GLU A 159 -23.93 29.05 9.42
C GLU A 159 -23.10 28.27 10.46
N VAL A 160 -23.45 28.35 11.73
CA VAL A 160 -22.75 27.61 12.81
C VAL A 160 -22.85 26.11 12.60
N GLN A 161 -24.02 25.59 12.29
CA GLN A 161 -24.22 24.17 12.03
C GLN A 161 -23.43 23.70 10.79
N GLY A 162 -23.43 24.50 9.73
CA GLY A 162 -22.67 24.22 8.52
C GLY A 162 -21.16 24.22 8.74
N ILE A 163 -20.65 25.15 9.54
CA ILE A 163 -19.24 25.23 9.92
C ILE A 163 -18.83 24.00 10.76
N ASN A 164 -19.64 23.64 11.75
CA ASN A 164 -19.37 22.47 12.58
C ASN A 164 -19.34 21.17 11.73
N LEU A 165 -20.30 20.99 10.84
CA LEU A 165 -20.32 19.87 9.91
C LEU A 165 -19.08 19.84 9.02
N LEU A 166 -18.66 21.00 8.49
CA LEU A 166 -17.46 21.14 7.69
C LEU A 166 -16.22 20.70 8.45
N ASP A 167 -16.04 21.19 9.68
CA ASP A 167 -14.87 20.90 10.49
C ASP A 167 -14.79 19.40 10.86
N VAL A 168 -15.89 18.81 11.32
CA VAL A 168 -15.92 17.40 11.69
C VAL A 168 -15.70 16.51 10.46
N THR A 169 -16.37 16.78 9.35
CA THR A 169 -16.17 16.00 8.11
C THR A 169 -14.74 16.16 7.57
N THR A 170 -14.16 17.34 7.70
CA THR A 170 -12.76 17.59 7.30
C THR A 170 -11.78 16.78 8.16
N LEU A 171 -12.03 16.68 9.48
CA LEU A 171 -11.23 15.82 10.36
C LEU A 171 -11.33 14.35 9.94
N ALA A 172 -12.55 13.86 9.66
CA ALA A 172 -12.75 12.50 9.18
C ALA A 172 -12.03 12.23 7.84
N ILE A 173 -12.05 13.18 6.90
CA ILE A 173 -11.32 13.08 5.63
C ILE A 173 -9.81 13.00 5.87
N ARG A 174 -9.27 13.80 6.80
CA ARG A 174 -7.84 13.77 7.16
C ARG A 174 -7.46 12.44 7.79
N ALA A 175 -8.27 11.96 8.74
CA ALA A 175 -8.05 10.67 9.38
C ALA A 175 -8.09 9.52 8.37
N ALA A 176 -9.07 9.51 7.46
CA ALA A 176 -9.17 8.54 6.38
C ALA A 176 -7.93 8.57 5.46
N LYS A 177 -7.48 9.78 5.07
CA LYS A 177 -6.26 9.93 4.28
C LYS A 177 -5.05 9.36 5.03
N ASN A 178 -4.85 9.74 6.30
CA ASN A 178 -3.72 9.27 7.08
C ASN A 178 -3.73 7.73 7.18
N TYR A 179 -4.90 7.13 7.39
CA TYR A 179 -5.09 5.69 7.40
C TYR A 179 -4.68 5.04 6.08
N TYR A 180 -5.20 5.55 4.94
CA TYR A 180 -4.90 4.98 3.61
C TYR A 180 -3.44 5.16 3.20
N THR A 181 -2.81 6.29 3.55
CA THR A 181 -1.41 6.56 3.14
C THR A 181 -0.38 5.87 4.02
N ALA A 182 -0.71 5.61 5.28
CA ALA A 182 0.18 4.94 6.23
C ALA A 182 -0.04 3.43 6.30
N HIS A 183 -1.02 2.90 5.55
CA HIS A 183 -1.39 1.49 5.63
C HIS A 183 -0.22 0.58 5.22
N GLU A 184 0.16 -0.36 6.09
CA GLU A 184 1.27 -1.27 5.85
C GLU A 184 1.04 -2.19 4.64
N GLU A 185 -0.22 -2.62 4.43
CA GLU A 185 -0.62 -3.54 3.37
C GLU A 185 -1.75 -2.94 2.50
N PRO A 186 -1.49 -1.93 1.67
CA PRO A 186 -2.54 -1.25 0.91
C PRO A 186 -3.28 -2.18 -0.05
N GLN A 187 -2.65 -3.27 -0.49
CA GLN A 187 -3.29 -4.28 -1.34
C GLN A 187 -4.48 -4.97 -0.67
N ARG A 188 -4.48 -5.10 0.66
CA ARG A 188 -5.61 -5.65 1.42
C ARG A 188 -6.83 -4.74 1.34
N LEU A 189 -6.62 -3.44 1.50
CA LEU A 189 -7.67 -2.43 1.32
C LEU A 189 -8.22 -2.46 -0.11
N TYR A 190 -7.34 -2.50 -1.10
CA TYR A 190 -7.72 -2.48 -2.52
C TYR A 190 -8.41 -3.78 -2.96
N ALA A 191 -8.19 -4.90 -2.26
CA ALA A 191 -8.95 -6.13 -2.46
C ALA A 191 -10.40 -6.06 -1.91
N ILE A 192 -10.68 -5.12 -0.99
CA ILE A 192 -12.04 -4.84 -0.50
C ILE A 192 -12.69 -3.80 -1.39
N LYS A 193 -12.01 -2.67 -1.60
CA LYS A 193 -12.51 -1.55 -2.38
C LYS A 193 -11.42 -1.00 -3.30
N PRO A 194 -11.63 -0.97 -4.63
CA PRO A 194 -10.62 -0.48 -5.56
C PRO A 194 -10.16 0.94 -5.22
N GLU A 195 -8.87 1.21 -5.30
CA GLU A 195 -8.27 2.51 -5.02
C GLU A 195 -8.96 3.67 -5.77
N ARG A 196 -9.28 3.44 -7.06
CA ARG A 196 -10.01 4.41 -7.88
C ARG A 196 -11.37 4.80 -7.29
N THR A 197 -12.06 3.84 -6.69
CA THR A 197 -13.36 4.08 -6.04
C THR A 197 -13.19 4.90 -4.76
N ILE A 198 -12.21 4.55 -3.93
CA ILE A 198 -11.86 5.28 -2.70
C ILE A 198 -11.53 6.74 -3.04
N ARG A 199 -10.70 6.98 -4.04
CA ARG A 199 -10.35 8.33 -4.49
C ARG A 199 -11.55 9.11 -5.02
N LYS A 200 -12.42 8.46 -5.79
CA LYS A 200 -13.63 9.09 -6.32
C LYS A 200 -14.57 9.52 -5.19
N GLU A 201 -14.84 8.66 -4.23
CA GLU A 201 -15.72 8.96 -3.11
C GLU A 201 -15.18 10.12 -2.26
N LEU A 202 -13.87 10.16 -2.03
CA LEU A 202 -13.21 11.27 -1.35
C LEU A 202 -13.40 12.57 -2.13
N TYR A 203 -13.24 12.54 -3.44
CA TYR A 203 -13.46 13.71 -4.29
C TYR A 203 -14.91 14.18 -4.25
N ASP A 204 -15.87 13.27 -4.38
CA ASP A 204 -17.31 13.57 -4.36
C ASP A 204 -17.69 14.21 -3.01
N THR A 205 -17.14 13.71 -1.90
CA THR A 205 -17.33 14.29 -0.54
C THR A 205 -16.78 15.71 -0.44
N LEU A 206 -15.56 15.95 -0.95
CA LEU A 206 -14.98 17.28 -0.99
C LEU A 206 -15.78 18.27 -1.85
N GLU A 207 -16.37 17.82 -2.96
CA GLU A 207 -17.23 18.67 -3.80
C GLU A 207 -18.54 19.03 -3.07
N VAL A 208 -19.08 18.15 -2.22
CA VAL A 208 -20.21 18.49 -1.34
C VAL A 208 -19.83 19.62 -0.39
N LEU A 209 -18.72 19.45 0.34
CA LEU A 209 -18.24 20.47 1.29
C LEU A 209 -17.93 21.81 0.61
N LYS A 210 -17.36 21.78 -0.58
CA LYS A 210 -17.09 22.95 -1.39
C LYS A 210 -18.38 23.69 -1.78
N ARG A 211 -19.42 22.98 -2.21
CA ARG A 211 -20.73 23.57 -2.53
C ARG A 211 -21.36 24.22 -1.31
N LEU A 212 -21.30 23.57 -0.13
CA LEU A 212 -21.76 24.15 1.14
C LEU A 212 -21.05 25.46 1.45
N ALA A 213 -19.73 25.49 1.35
CA ALA A 213 -18.93 26.66 1.68
C ALA A 213 -19.12 27.82 0.68
N ILE A 214 -19.27 27.53 -0.63
CA ILE A 214 -19.53 28.57 -1.66
C ILE A 214 -20.84 29.30 -1.38
N ARG A 215 -21.85 28.60 -0.87
CA ARG A 215 -23.14 29.21 -0.50
C ARG A 215 -23.10 29.96 0.84
N ASN A 216 -21.96 30.03 1.53
CA ASN A 216 -21.85 30.51 2.90
C ASN A 216 -22.92 29.87 3.83
N PHE A 217 -23.19 28.58 3.60
CA PHE A 217 -24.24 27.82 4.29
C PHE A 217 -25.63 28.44 4.17
N GLY A 218 -25.85 29.37 3.21
CA GLY A 218 -27.14 29.96 2.94
C GLY A 218 -28.20 28.88 2.68
N ASN A 219 -29.37 29.01 3.28
CA ASN A 219 -30.44 28.00 3.35
C ASN A 219 -30.08 26.68 4.07
N GLY A 220 -29.03 26.67 4.91
CA GLY A 220 -28.60 25.51 5.66
C GLY A 220 -28.02 24.38 4.82
N VAL A 221 -27.76 23.24 5.44
CA VAL A 221 -27.33 22.01 4.77
C VAL A 221 -28.55 21.36 4.13
N GLN A 222 -28.44 20.95 2.86
CA GLN A 222 -29.55 20.36 2.15
C GLN A 222 -29.66 18.83 2.44
N PRO A 223 -30.88 18.25 2.45
CA PRO A 223 -31.05 16.82 2.75
C PRO A 223 -30.23 15.89 1.86
N TYR A 224 -30.07 16.21 0.58
CA TYR A 224 -29.26 15.42 -0.34
C TYR A 224 -27.76 15.46 0.00
N GLU A 225 -27.26 16.58 0.54
CA GLU A 225 -25.87 16.75 0.99
C GLU A 225 -25.62 15.90 2.24
N VAL A 226 -26.54 15.91 3.19
CA VAL A 226 -26.51 15.04 4.36
C VAL A 226 -26.48 13.57 3.95
N THR A 227 -27.34 13.17 3.02
CA THR A 227 -27.39 11.79 2.52
C THR A 227 -26.07 11.39 1.87
N GLN A 228 -25.44 12.27 1.07
CA GLN A 228 -24.16 11.97 0.43
C GLN A 228 -23.02 11.83 1.45
N LEU A 229 -22.95 12.73 2.43
CA LEU A 229 -21.94 12.66 3.49
C LEU A 229 -22.14 11.42 4.36
N ARG A 230 -23.38 11.10 4.73
CA ARG A 230 -23.72 9.88 5.47
C ARG A 230 -23.31 8.62 4.72
N GLN A 231 -23.60 8.55 3.42
CA GLN A 231 -23.21 7.40 2.61
C GLN A 231 -21.69 7.21 2.62
N TRP A 232 -20.92 8.27 2.47
CA TRP A 232 -19.47 8.20 2.55
C TRP A 232 -18.97 7.71 3.92
N VAL A 233 -19.53 8.21 5.02
CA VAL A 233 -19.19 7.75 6.38
C VAL A 233 -19.49 6.27 6.56
N VAL A 234 -20.65 5.81 6.09
CA VAL A 234 -21.05 4.39 6.15
C VAL A 234 -20.13 3.53 5.28
N ASP A 235 -19.78 3.99 4.10
CA ASP A 235 -18.91 3.26 3.17
C ASP A 235 -17.51 3.04 3.74
N ILE A 236 -16.95 4.04 4.46
CA ILE A 236 -15.66 3.88 5.13
C ILE A 236 -15.80 2.98 6.37
N SER A 237 -16.84 3.15 7.16
CA SER A 237 -17.08 2.29 8.32
C SER A 237 -17.19 0.82 7.92
N THR A 238 -17.94 0.53 6.85
CA THR A 238 -18.09 -0.82 6.30
C THR A 238 -16.75 -1.39 5.80
N LEU A 239 -15.92 -0.54 5.18
CA LEU A 239 -14.58 -0.95 4.73
C LEU A 239 -13.72 -1.36 5.93
N LEU A 240 -13.68 -0.55 6.99
CA LEU A 240 -12.92 -0.84 8.21
C LEU A 240 -13.41 -2.13 8.90
N ASP A 241 -14.72 -2.32 8.97
CA ASP A 241 -15.30 -3.52 9.59
C ASP A 241 -15.01 -4.78 8.78
N THR A 242 -15.06 -4.68 7.44
CA THR A 242 -14.71 -5.79 6.54
C THR A 242 -13.23 -6.14 6.63
N GLU A 243 -12.37 -5.15 6.77
CA GLU A 243 -10.93 -5.36 6.94
C GLU A 243 -10.60 -6.04 8.26
N GLU A 244 -11.17 -5.54 9.37
CA GLU A 244 -10.98 -6.10 10.70
C GLU A 244 -11.50 -7.54 10.79
N GLU A 245 -12.64 -7.83 10.16
CA GLU A 245 -13.18 -9.19 10.08
C GLU A 245 -12.23 -10.12 9.32
N LYS A 246 -11.66 -9.69 8.20
CA LYS A 246 -10.66 -10.47 7.46
C LYS A 246 -9.39 -10.71 8.29
N GLU A 247 -8.91 -9.68 9.00
CA GLU A 247 -7.78 -9.83 9.92
C GLU A 247 -8.05 -10.85 11.02
N ARG A 248 -9.25 -10.80 11.60
CA ARG A 248 -9.68 -11.73 12.65
C ARG A 248 -9.74 -13.18 12.15
N VAL A 249 -10.37 -13.39 10.99
CA VAL A 249 -10.46 -14.72 10.37
C VAL A 249 -9.06 -15.27 10.06
N GLU A 250 -8.18 -14.46 9.49
CA GLU A 250 -6.81 -14.86 9.21
C GLU A 250 -6.02 -15.20 10.49
N GLN A 251 -6.26 -14.47 11.56
CA GLN A 251 -5.62 -14.76 12.85
C GLN A 251 -6.14 -16.06 13.46
N GLU A 252 -7.44 -16.28 13.43
CA GLU A 252 -8.06 -17.55 13.87
C GLU A 252 -7.53 -18.76 13.06
N GLU A 253 -7.43 -18.61 11.72
CA GLU A 253 -6.81 -19.64 10.88
C GLU A 253 -5.37 -19.94 11.31
N ARG A 254 -4.56 -18.88 11.56
CA ARG A 254 -3.15 -19.04 12.01
C ARG A 254 -3.03 -19.71 13.36
N GLU A 255 -3.97 -19.47 14.27
CA GLU A 255 -3.98 -20.11 15.60
C GLU A 255 -4.36 -21.58 15.52
N ASN A 256 -5.18 -21.95 14.56
CA ASN A 256 -5.64 -23.32 14.35
C ASN A 256 -4.65 -24.22 13.57
N TRP A 257 -3.56 -23.66 13.04
CA TRP A 257 -2.59 -24.47 12.27
C TRP A 257 -1.80 -25.43 13.16
N SER A 258 -2.06 -26.72 12.99
CA SER A 258 -1.45 -27.80 13.76
C SER A 258 0.07 -27.94 13.57
N TRP A 259 0.60 -27.52 12.40
CA TRP A 259 2.03 -27.59 12.08
C TRP A 259 2.90 -26.57 12.83
N ARG A 260 2.30 -25.58 13.49
CA ARG A 260 3.03 -24.52 14.23
C ARG A 260 3.63 -25.03 15.53
N GLU A 261 2.93 -25.88 16.22
CA GLU A 261 3.28 -26.38 17.55
C GLU A 261 3.53 -27.88 17.51
N GLY A 262 4.32 -28.39 18.43
CA GLY A 262 4.61 -29.83 18.56
C GLY A 262 6.06 -30.18 18.26
N ASP A 263 6.42 -31.43 18.60
CA ASP A 263 7.71 -32.04 18.25
C ASP A 263 7.59 -32.74 16.88
N TRP A 264 8.29 -32.19 15.89
CA TRP A 264 8.30 -32.67 14.52
C TRP A 264 9.58 -33.42 14.14
N THR A 265 10.42 -33.80 15.15
CA THR A 265 11.65 -34.50 14.91
C THR A 265 11.38 -35.85 14.23
N GLY A 266 11.94 -36.05 13.04
CA GLY A 266 11.70 -37.25 12.21
C GLY A 266 10.36 -37.25 11.46
N LYS A 267 9.56 -36.18 11.56
CA LYS A 267 8.27 -36.00 10.87
C LYS A 267 8.24 -34.70 10.05
N GLU A 268 9.39 -34.27 9.54
CA GLU A 268 9.54 -33.02 8.83
C GLU A 268 8.60 -32.96 7.61
N ARG A 269 8.51 -34.06 6.82
CA ARG A 269 7.62 -34.08 5.64
C ARG A 269 6.14 -34.00 6.01
N GLU A 270 5.73 -34.60 7.12
CA GLU A 270 4.36 -34.50 7.63
C GLU A 270 4.05 -33.05 8.00
N ARG A 271 4.96 -32.38 8.71
CA ARG A 271 4.84 -30.96 9.05
C ARG A 271 4.73 -30.07 7.83
N GLU A 272 5.65 -30.23 6.88
CA GLU A 272 5.66 -29.42 5.67
C GLU A 272 4.44 -29.71 4.77
N LEU A 273 3.93 -30.93 4.76
CA LEU A 273 2.67 -31.26 4.09
C LEU A 273 1.49 -30.50 4.71
N LEU A 274 1.40 -30.48 6.05
CA LEU A 274 0.35 -29.73 6.75
C LEU A 274 0.48 -28.22 6.50
N PHE A 275 1.71 -27.71 6.46
CA PHE A 275 1.99 -26.33 6.08
C PHE A 275 1.50 -26.03 4.66
N LEU A 276 1.88 -26.82 3.67
CA LEU A 276 1.44 -26.66 2.28
C LEU A 276 -0.08 -26.75 2.14
N LYS A 277 -0.73 -27.69 2.83
CA LYS A 277 -2.20 -27.82 2.84
C LYS A 277 -2.91 -26.60 3.39
N SER A 278 -2.31 -25.87 4.33
CA SER A 278 -2.88 -24.63 4.89
C SER A 278 -2.93 -23.47 3.88
N PHE A 279 -2.12 -23.52 2.82
CA PHE A 279 -2.04 -22.50 1.78
C PHE A 279 -2.53 -22.97 0.41
N ASP A 280 -2.90 -24.25 0.30
CA ASP A 280 -3.36 -24.81 -0.96
C ASP A 280 -4.81 -24.41 -1.23
N THR A 281 -5.02 -23.73 -2.35
CA THR A 281 -6.33 -23.29 -2.80
C THR A 281 -6.99 -24.27 -3.78
N SER A 282 -6.33 -25.40 -4.06
CA SER A 282 -6.83 -26.41 -4.97
C SER A 282 -8.01 -27.17 -4.37
N LEU A 283 -8.95 -27.62 -5.20
CA LEU A 283 -10.11 -28.41 -4.75
C LEU A 283 -9.71 -29.80 -4.27
N ASP A 284 -8.67 -30.38 -4.87
CA ASP A 284 -8.20 -31.72 -4.53
C ASP A 284 -7.14 -31.65 -3.43
N ALA A 285 -7.32 -32.42 -2.37
CA ALA A 285 -6.37 -32.47 -1.27
C ALA A 285 -5.01 -33.03 -1.72
N LEU A 286 -3.90 -32.45 -1.25
CA LEU A 286 -2.57 -33.01 -1.47
C LEU A 286 -2.48 -34.41 -0.86
N PRO A 287 -1.98 -35.45 -1.61
CA PRO A 287 -1.72 -36.77 -1.09
C PRO A 287 -0.71 -36.76 0.07
N GLU A 288 -0.60 -37.91 0.76
CA GLU A 288 0.41 -38.07 1.81
C GLU A 288 1.83 -37.98 1.24
N TRP A 289 2.68 -37.25 1.94
CA TRP A 289 4.08 -37.05 1.53
C TRP A 289 4.98 -38.16 2.11
N THR A 290 5.19 -39.20 1.34
CA THR A 290 6.14 -40.23 1.65
C THR A 290 7.53 -39.90 1.09
N SER A 291 8.58 -40.31 1.80
CA SER A 291 9.96 -40.10 1.36
C SER A 291 10.25 -40.78 0.04
N ALA A 292 10.91 -40.07 -0.88
CA ALA A 292 11.37 -40.65 -2.15
C ALA A 292 12.42 -41.77 -1.98
N ALA A 293 13.04 -41.88 -0.80
CA ALA A 293 14.01 -42.95 -0.51
C ALA A 293 13.34 -44.27 -0.17
N ASP A 294 12.14 -44.25 0.42
CA ASP A 294 11.47 -45.40 1.01
C ASP A 294 10.29 -45.93 0.18
N ALA A 295 9.88 -45.20 -0.85
CA ALA A 295 8.69 -45.49 -1.64
C ALA A 295 9.01 -45.75 -3.12
N LYS A 296 8.05 -46.41 -3.79
CA LYS A 296 8.10 -46.54 -5.26
C LYS A 296 7.91 -45.17 -5.91
N LEU A 297 8.82 -44.80 -6.78
CA LEU A 297 8.80 -43.50 -7.50
C LEU A 297 8.03 -43.59 -8.84
N PRO A 298 7.30 -42.54 -9.22
CA PRO A 298 6.97 -41.39 -8.39
C PRO A 298 5.97 -41.72 -7.28
N THR A 299 6.10 -41.04 -6.13
CA THR A 299 5.07 -41.09 -5.09
C THR A 299 3.81 -40.33 -5.54
N PRO A 300 2.61 -40.62 -5.02
CA PRO A 300 1.40 -39.88 -5.37
C PRO A 300 1.53 -38.37 -5.16
N PHE A 301 2.23 -37.93 -4.09
CA PHE A 301 2.51 -36.53 -3.80
C PHE A 301 3.40 -35.88 -4.87
N LEU A 302 4.49 -36.56 -5.27
CA LEU A 302 5.39 -36.00 -6.29
C LEU A 302 4.75 -36.01 -7.68
N ALA A 303 3.93 -37.01 -8.01
CA ALA A 303 3.20 -37.09 -9.26
C ALA A 303 2.20 -35.90 -9.41
N GLU A 304 1.54 -35.51 -8.32
CA GLU A 304 0.63 -34.37 -8.31
C GLU A 304 1.34 -33.04 -8.58
N LEU A 305 2.60 -32.91 -8.17
CA LEU A 305 3.39 -31.71 -8.33
C LEU A 305 4.26 -31.69 -9.61
N GLN A 306 4.30 -32.80 -10.36
CA GLN A 306 5.15 -32.99 -11.54
C GLN A 306 4.96 -31.92 -12.61
N ASN A 307 3.72 -31.45 -12.81
CA ASN A 307 3.40 -30.46 -13.83
C ASN A 307 3.79 -29.01 -13.45
N GLY A 308 4.23 -28.80 -12.21
CA GLY A 308 4.65 -27.50 -11.68
C GLY A 308 3.52 -26.47 -11.45
N LEU A 309 2.30 -26.72 -11.96
CA LEU A 309 1.20 -25.76 -11.85
C LEU A 309 0.80 -25.50 -10.40
N ARG A 310 0.64 -26.58 -9.63
CA ARG A 310 0.26 -26.48 -8.22
C ARG A 310 1.35 -25.79 -7.38
N LEU A 311 2.63 -26.04 -7.70
CA LEU A 311 3.77 -25.34 -7.07
C LEU A 311 3.76 -23.82 -7.34
N VAL A 312 3.41 -23.42 -8.57
CA VAL A 312 3.24 -22.00 -8.91
C VAL A 312 2.10 -21.38 -8.11
N HIS A 313 0.95 -22.06 -7.99
CA HIS A 313 -0.18 -21.56 -7.22
C HIS A 313 0.15 -21.44 -5.72
N LEU A 314 0.78 -22.47 -5.15
CA LEU A 314 1.25 -22.45 -3.77
C LEU A 314 2.25 -21.31 -3.54
N HIS A 315 3.23 -21.15 -4.42
CA HIS A 315 4.19 -20.05 -4.34
C HIS A 315 3.50 -18.69 -4.34
N ASN A 316 2.59 -18.45 -5.27
CA ASN A 316 1.86 -17.19 -5.36
C ASN A 316 0.99 -16.93 -4.11
N THR A 317 0.35 -17.97 -3.56
CA THR A 317 -0.42 -17.84 -2.32
C THR A 317 0.47 -17.49 -1.12
N LEU A 318 1.64 -18.14 -1.01
CA LEU A 318 2.62 -17.86 0.03
C LEU A 318 3.21 -16.45 -0.09
N VAL A 319 3.49 -15.98 -1.30
CA VAL A 319 3.93 -14.60 -1.56
C VAL A 319 2.88 -13.58 -1.10
N ARG A 320 1.60 -13.81 -1.42
CA ARG A 320 0.49 -12.93 -0.96
C ARG A 320 0.33 -12.90 0.56
N ARG A 321 0.62 -13.99 1.24
CA ARG A 321 0.49 -14.12 2.71
C ARG A 321 1.74 -13.68 3.47
N SER A 322 2.85 -13.43 2.78
CA SER A 322 4.11 -12.94 3.38
C SER A 322 4.11 -11.41 3.47
N LYS A 323 4.75 -10.86 4.50
CA LYS A 323 4.86 -9.40 4.68
C LYS A 323 5.78 -8.73 3.66
N ARG A 324 6.83 -9.44 3.25
CA ARG A 324 7.77 -8.92 2.26
C ARG A 324 7.12 -8.99 0.88
N HIS A 325 6.67 -7.83 0.39
CA HIS A 325 6.09 -7.70 -0.95
C HIS A 325 7.06 -8.17 -2.03
N PHE A 326 6.57 -9.05 -2.86
CA PHE A 326 7.29 -9.53 -4.03
C PHE A 326 6.30 -9.81 -5.16
N GLU A 327 6.78 -9.80 -6.40
CA GLU A 327 5.90 -10.10 -7.53
C GLU A 327 5.54 -11.59 -7.59
N GLU A 328 4.28 -11.86 -7.85
CA GLU A 328 3.79 -13.21 -8.13
C GLU A 328 4.29 -13.69 -9.49
N ILE A 329 4.34 -15.00 -9.67
CA ILE A 329 4.58 -15.60 -10.98
C ILE A 329 3.35 -15.31 -11.84
N LYS A 330 3.43 -14.30 -12.74
CA LYS A 330 2.32 -13.87 -13.59
C LYS A 330 2.16 -14.74 -14.84
N THR A 331 3.29 -15.21 -15.37
CA THR A 331 3.33 -15.99 -16.61
C THR A 331 3.59 -17.45 -16.28
N TYR A 332 2.60 -18.30 -16.46
CA TYR A 332 2.68 -19.76 -16.31
C TYR A 332 1.65 -20.45 -17.19
N HIS A 333 1.82 -21.75 -17.41
CA HIS A 333 0.94 -22.54 -18.26
C HIS A 333 -0.11 -23.27 -17.44
N THR A 334 -1.38 -22.99 -17.68
CA THR A 334 -2.52 -23.69 -17.07
C THR A 334 -2.81 -25.02 -17.79
N ASP A 335 -2.58 -25.06 -19.12
CA ASP A 335 -2.64 -26.30 -19.90
C ASP A 335 -1.30 -27.02 -19.83
N THR A 336 -1.25 -28.10 -19.08
CA THR A 336 -0.06 -28.93 -18.82
C THR A 336 0.01 -30.19 -19.67
N ALA A 337 -0.78 -30.29 -20.75
CA ALA A 337 -0.79 -31.47 -21.62
C ALA A 337 0.56 -31.70 -22.37
N LYS A 338 1.37 -30.65 -22.50
CA LYS A 338 2.65 -30.73 -23.21
C LYS A 338 3.83 -30.68 -22.23
N PRO A 339 4.83 -31.59 -22.35
CA PRO A 339 5.95 -31.68 -21.42
C PRO A 339 6.74 -30.37 -21.23
N TYR A 340 6.94 -29.59 -22.31
CA TYR A 340 7.67 -28.33 -22.20
C TYR A 340 6.96 -27.29 -21.32
N ARG A 341 5.61 -27.32 -21.26
CA ARG A 341 4.82 -26.42 -20.39
C ARG A 341 4.98 -26.76 -18.92
N CYS A 342 5.02 -28.06 -18.61
CA CYS A 342 5.35 -28.54 -17.26
C CYS A 342 6.76 -28.09 -16.86
N ALA A 343 7.72 -28.27 -17.78
CA ALA A 343 9.11 -27.84 -17.56
C ALA A 343 9.21 -26.34 -17.30
N ASP A 344 8.49 -25.50 -18.04
CA ASP A 344 8.50 -24.07 -17.84
C ASP A 344 7.88 -23.68 -16.48
N ASN A 345 6.77 -24.28 -16.09
CA ASN A 345 6.17 -24.05 -14.76
C ASN A 345 7.16 -24.40 -13.64
N LEU A 346 7.84 -25.55 -13.73
CA LEU A 346 8.85 -25.94 -12.75
C LEU A 346 10.04 -24.95 -12.72
N ARG A 347 10.53 -24.50 -13.87
CA ARG A 347 11.60 -23.50 -13.95
C ARG A 347 11.18 -22.17 -13.34
N TYR A 348 9.94 -21.73 -13.59
CA TYR A 348 9.41 -20.51 -12.99
C TYR A 348 9.35 -20.62 -11.47
N TRP A 349 8.86 -21.74 -10.93
CA TRP A 349 8.86 -21.99 -9.50
C TRP A 349 10.27 -22.00 -8.90
N VAL A 350 11.22 -22.73 -9.49
CA VAL A 350 12.62 -22.79 -9.02
C VAL A 350 13.22 -21.38 -9.00
N LYS A 351 13.04 -20.62 -10.08
CA LYS A 351 13.60 -19.27 -10.17
C LYS A 351 12.92 -18.29 -9.20
N ALA A 352 11.62 -18.41 -9.01
CA ALA A 352 10.89 -17.59 -8.06
C ALA A 352 11.27 -17.90 -6.60
N ALA A 353 11.54 -19.17 -6.28
CA ALA A 353 12.07 -19.58 -4.97
C ALA A 353 13.43 -18.92 -4.67
N GLU A 354 14.33 -18.90 -5.65
CA GLU A 354 15.62 -18.23 -5.52
C GLU A 354 15.46 -16.72 -5.33
N LEU A 355 14.63 -16.08 -6.16
CA LEU A 355 14.49 -14.62 -6.14
C LEU A 355 13.76 -14.11 -4.90
N ARG A 356 12.69 -14.81 -4.47
CA ARG A 356 11.86 -14.34 -3.35
C ARG A 356 12.39 -14.78 -1.99
N TRP A 357 12.86 -16.03 -1.89
CA TRP A 357 13.20 -16.69 -0.64
C TRP A 357 14.70 -16.90 -0.45
N ASP A 358 15.52 -16.54 -1.47
CA ASP A 358 16.97 -16.82 -1.53
C ASP A 358 17.31 -18.31 -1.37
N ILE A 359 16.39 -19.19 -1.82
CA ILE A 359 16.53 -20.65 -1.74
C ILE A 359 16.93 -21.17 -3.11
N LYS A 360 18.15 -21.69 -3.21
CA LYS A 360 18.65 -22.33 -4.43
C LYS A 360 18.23 -23.80 -4.43
N LEU A 361 17.38 -24.17 -5.38
CA LEU A 361 16.85 -25.51 -5.54
C LEU A 361 17.60 -26.26 -6.65
N ASP A 362 18.12 -27.46 -6.35
CA ASP A 362 18.70 -28.37 -7.35
C ASP A 362 17.62 -29.32 -7.86
N VAL A 363 17.02 -28.97 -9.00
CA VAL A 363 15.96 -29.77 -9.65
C VAL A 363 16.35 -30.10 -11.07
N ASP A 364 16.43 -31.39 -11.40
CA ASP A 364 16.44 -31.84 -12.78
C ASP A 364 15.04 -31.78 -13.37
N VAL A 365 14.70 -30.62 -13.94
CA VAL A 365 13.36 -30.35 -14.47
C VAL A 365 12.96 -31.33 -15.56
N MET A 366 13.90 -31.72 -16.44
CA MET A 366 13.57 -32.63 -17.54
C MET A 366 13.41 -34.07 -17.07
N GLY A 367 14.26 -34.52 -16.13
CA GLY A 367 14.13 -35.80 -15.48
C GLY A 367 12.81 -36.00 -14.76
N VAL A 368 12.34 -34.93 -14.05
CA VAL A 368 11.02 -34.93 -13.37
C VAL A 368 9.87 -34.99 -14.38
N VAL A 369 9.92 -34.17 -15.45
CA VAL A 369 8.83 -34.10 -16.44
C VAL A 369 8.70 -35.43 -17.21
N HIS A 370 9.80 -36.07 -17.58
CA HIS A 370 9.79 -37.37 -18.26
C HIS A 370 9.50 -38.51 -17.30
N GLY A 371 9.85 -38.35 -16.02
CA GLY A 371 9.48 -39.30 -14.97
C GLY A 371 10.27 -40.62 -14.94
N GLU A 372 11.31 -40.76 -15.75
CA GLU A 372 12.06 -42.02 -15.93
C GLU A 372 13.23 -42.15 -14.96
N ASP A 373 13.80 -41.06 -14.46
CA ASP A 373 14.98 -41.06 -13.59
C ASP A 373 14.63 -40.99 -12.10
N PRO A 374 14.92 -42.07 -11.32
CA PRO A 374 14.72 -42.05 -9.88
C PRO A 374 15.53 -40.96 -9.14
N GLU A 375 16.71 -40.60 -9.62
CA GLU A 375 17.52 -39.55 -8.98
C GLU A 375 16.90 -38.16 -9.18
N ALA A 376 16.27 -37.92 -10.33
CA ALA A 376 15.52 -36.67 -10.54
C ALA A 376 14.37 -36.52 -9.54
N TRP A 377 13.67 -37.60 -9.22
CA TRP A 377 12.61 -37.59 -8.23
C TRP A 377 13.11 -37.37 -6.78
N LYS A 378 14.27 -37.93 -6.42
CA LYS A 378 14.89 -37.70 -5.11
C LYS A 378 15.31 -36.25 -4.96
N LYS A 379 15.93 -35.64 -5.99
CA LYS A 379 16.27 -34.22 -6.01
C LYS A 379 15.04 -33.35 -5.91
N PHE A 380 13.97 -33.71 -6.60
CA PHE A 380 12.70 -32.99 -6.56
C PHE A 380 12.05 -33.03 -5.18
N ASP A 381 11.99 -34.21 -4.54
CA ASP A 381 11.51 -34.35 -3.15
C ASP A 381 12.31 -33.50 -2.16
N ALA A 382 13.65 -33.53 -2.26
CA ALA A 382 14.53 -32.72 -1.43
C ALA A 382 14.35 -31.21 -1.68
N ALA A 383 14.17 -30.80 -2.93
CA ALA A 383 13.95 -29.41 -3.30
C ALA A 383 12.61 -28.88 -2.74
N ILE A 384 11.52 -29.66 -2.83
CA ILE A 384 10.23 -29.26 -2.25
C ILE A 384 10.36 -29.14 -0.73
N LEU A 385 11.05 -30.09 -0.08
CA LEU A 385 11.27 -30.06 1.37
C LEU A 385 12.07 -28.81 1.78
N GLN A 386 13.17 -28.55 1.09
CA GLN A 386 14.02 -27.36 1.36
C GLN A 386 13.24 -26.05 1.16
N TRP A 387 12.45 -25.96 0.07
CA TRP A 387 11.64 -24.79 -0.21
C TRP A 387 10.56 -24.60 0.85
N SER A 388 9.78 -25.62 1.17
CA SER A 388 8.69 -25.50 2.15
C SER A 388 9.20 -25.15 3.54
N GLN A 389 10.32 -25.72 3.99
CA GLN A 389 10.96 -25.39 5.26
C GLN A 389 11.41 -23.92 5.32
N GLY A 390 12.16 -23.46 4.32
CA GLY A 390 12.65 -22.07 4.30
C GLY A 390 11.52 -21.04 4.25
N VAL A 391 10.49 -21.29 3.45
CA VAL A 391 9.31 -20.42 3.37
C VAL A 391 8.55 -20.39 4.69
N ARG A 392 8.31 -21.56 5.31
CA ARG A 392 7.62 -21.64 6.61
C ARG A 392 8.40 -20.91 7.70
N GLU A 393 9.72 -21.03 7.72
CA GLU A 393 10.57 -20.36 8.71
C GLU A 393 10.54 -18.83 8.56
N GLU A 394 10.61 -18.33 7.33
CA GLU A 394 10.50 -16.88 7.09
C GLU A 394 9.13 -16.36 7.54
N ILE A 395 8.03 -16.99 7.07
CA ILE A 395 6.68 -16.56 7.40
C ILE A 395 6.42 -16.62 8.91
N THR A 396 6.84 -17.68 9.59
CA THR A 396 6.66 -17.80 11.05
C THR A 396 7.49 -16.77 11.81
N SER A 397 8.70 -16.46 11.36
CA SER A 397 9.54 -15.44 11.98
C SER A 397 8.96 -14.03 11.81
N GLU A 398 8.37 -13.73 10.66
CA GLU A 398 7.68 -12.47 10.39
C GLU A 398 6.49 -12.27 11.35
N TRP A 399 5.67 -13.29 11.55
CA TRP A 399 4.53 -13.21 12.48
C TRP A 399 4.94 -13.10 13.94
N GLN A 400 6.03 -13.78 14.35
CA GLN A 400 6.56 -13.64 15.71
C GLN A 400 7.07 -12.22 15.97
N LYS A 401 7.74 -11.61 15.00
CA LYS A 401 8.19 -10.22 15.09
C LYS A 401 6.99 -9.27 15.22
N GLN A 402 5.94 -9.48 14.46
CA GLN A 402 4.71 -8.69 14.53
C GLN A 402 4.04 -8.80 15.91
N LYS A 403 3.89 -10.01 16.43
CA LYS A 403 3.32 -10.25 17.77
C LYS A 403 4.12 -9.57 18.88
N ASN A 404 5.43 -9.49 18.72
CA ASN A 404 6.31 -8.82 19.67
C ASN A 404 6.25 -7.29 19.56
N GLN A 405 6.02 -6.74 18.37
CA GLN A 405 5.89 -5.30 18.15
C GLN A 405 4.53 -4.76 18.66
N THR A 406 3.46 -5.55 18.58
CA THR A 406 2.14 -5.18 19.12
C THR A 406 2.03 -5.31 20.64
N ARG A 407 2.99 -5.99 21.30
CA ARG A 407 3.08 -5.96 22.75
C ARG A 407 3.63 -4.60 23.18
N THR A 408 2.80 -3.81 23.86
CA THR A 408 3.22 -2.56 24.51
C THR A 408 4.48 -2.82 25.31
N PRO A 409 5.55 -2.03 25.13
CA PRO A 409 6.75 -2.19 25.94
C PRO A 409 6.35 -2.02 27.41
N THR A 410 6.48 -3.08 28.18
CA THR A 410 6.33 -3.00 29.63
C THR A 410 7.47 -2.12 30.12
N LEU A 411 7.15 -0.94 30.62
CA LEU A 411 8.09 -0.07 31.31
C LEU A 411 8.70 -0.88 32.47
N GLN A 412 9.89 -1.40 32.25
CA GLN A 412 10.71 -1.88 33.36
C GLN A 412 11.27 -0.63 34.08
N ILE A 413 10.55 -0.22 35.13
CA ILE A 413 11.06 0.78 36.03
C ILE A 413 12.19 0.08 36.77
N ASP A 414 13.43 0.56 36.57
CA ASP A 414 14.56 0.10 37.32
C ASP A 414 14.32 0.42 38.83
N PRO A 415 14.17 -0.58 39.69
CA PRO A 415 13.88 -0.35 41.10
C PRO A 415 14.96 0.44 41.83
N ASN A 416 16.13 0.69 41.22
CA ASN A 416 17.23 1.44 41.76
C ASN A 416 17.33 2.89 41.26
N TYR A 417 16.31 3.40 40.54
CA TYR A 417 16.28 4.80 40.15
C TYR A 417 15.89 5.66 41.37
N GLU A 418 16.85 5.99 42.19
CA GLU A 418 16.71 7.07 43.20
C GLU A 418 16.76 8.40 42.45
N ALA A 419 15.68 9.14 42.52
CA ALA A 419 15.62 10.51 42.00
C ALA A 419 16.64 11.38 42.75
N LEU A 420 17.65 11.87 42.03
CA LEU A 420 18.59 12.90 42.49
C LEU A 420 17.91 14.27 42.47
#